data_281a54e9ee52c46f213996b59bf191d4
#
_entry.id   281a54e9ee52c46f213996b59bf191d4
#
_cell.length_a   1.000
_cell.length_b   1.000
_cell.length_c   1.000
_cell.angle_alpha   90.00
_cell.angle_beta   90.00
_cell.angle_gamma   90.00
#
_symmetry.space_group_name_H-M   'P 1'
#
loop_
_entity.id
_entity.type
_entity.pdbx_description
1 polymer ?
#
loop_
_entity_poly.entity_id
_entity_poly.type
_entity_poly.pdbx_seq_one_letter_code
_entity_poly.pdbx_strand_id
1 'polypeptide(L)'
;AEGQVLGVPAGLFLANHWNWHICFVAIVGLSIVAIAVVALFMEPVTAHLKLQHDSNPFRHLIATVGQPRYTLAFLVTTLLATGGFMLMPFGSAFTVHNLGIDIVHLPTIYLVSGLFSIIMGPLVGRASDAFGKYPTFIFGCVVSAIMVLIYTHLGHVSLLTAIIVNVLMFVGIFSRMIPSQALMSAIPDASQRGSFSAVSASVQQLSGGLGSVVAAAIVAENPDGSLLHFDRIGYVVVASSMISMVAMYFVQKPIARRAGRRVV
;
A
#
# COMPACT_ATOMS: atom_id res chain seq x y z
N ALA A 1 -6.80 -1.71 -3.03
CA ALA A 1 -7.97 -1.15 -2.35
C ALA A 1 -9.20 -2.04 -2.56
N GLU A 2 -9.50 -2.42 -3.79
CA GLU A 2 -10.70 -3.22 -4.13
C GLU A 2 -10.71 -4.60 -3.44
N GLY A 3 -9.58 -5.27 -3.38
CA GLY A 3 -9.46 -6.56 -2.70
C GLY A 3 -9.71 -6.49 -1.18
N GLN A 4 -9.49 -5.36 -0.54
CA GLN A 4 -9.78 -5.18 0.89
C GLN A 4 -11.27 -4.92 1.15
N VAL A 5 -11.97 -4.27 0.21
CA VAL A 5 -13.38 -3.90 0.37
C VAL A 5 -14.29 -5.12 0.26
N LEU A 6 -14.09 -5.94 -0.74
CA LEU A 6 -14.92 -7.13 -1.00
C LEU A 6 -14.20 -8.43 -0.65
N GLY A 7 -12.89 -8.49 -0.86
CA GLY A 7 -12.12 -9.73 -0.69
C GLY A 7 -12.07 -10.21 0.76
N VAL A 8 -11.75 -9.32 1.72
CA VAL A 8 -11.65 -9.72 3.12
C VAL A 8 -13.01 -10.06 3.72
N PRO A 9 -14.07 -9.22 3.60
CA PRO A 9 -15.39 -9.59 4.09
C PRO A 9 -15.98 -10.83 3.42
N ALA A 10 -15.86 -10.94 2.09
CA ALA A 10 -16.34 -12.11 1.36
C ALA A 10 -15.55 -13.38 1.72
N GLY A 11 -14.23 -13.27 1.86
CA GLY A 11 -13.38 -14.37 2.30
C GLY A 11 -13.74 -14.86 3.70
N LEU A 12 -13.92 -13.95 4.65
CA LEU A 12 -14.35 -14.29 6.01
C LEU A 12 -15.75 -14.91 6.04
N PHE A 13 -16.68 -14.36 5.26
CA PHE A 13 -18.02 -14.93 5.14
C PHE A 13 -17.99 -16.37 4.59
N LEU A 14 -17.26 -16.58 3.50
CA LEU A 14 -17.13 -17.91 2.88
C LEU A 14 -16.41 -18.89 3.82
N ALA A 15 -15.33 -18.46 4.48
CA ALA A 15 -14.59 -19.29 5.41
C ALA A 15 -15.42 -19.71 6.62
N ASN A 16 -16.23 -18.78 7.17
CA ASN A 16 -17.06 -19.05 8.35
C ASN A 16 -18.27 -19.93 8.05
N HIS A 17 -18.87 -19.86 6.82
CA HIS A 17 -20.06 -20.64 6.47
C HIS A 17 -19.76 -22.02 5.90
N TRP A 18 -18.62 -22.18 5.23
CA TRP A 18 -18.22 -23.45 4.61
C TRP A 18 -16.86 -23.91 5.13
N ASN A 19 -15.78 -23.44 4.54
CA ASN A 19 -14.41 -23.62 5.01
C ASN A 19 -13.47 -22.71 4.20
N TRP A 20 -12.22 -22.60 4.65
CA TRP A 20 -11.21 -21.73 4.03
C TRP A 20 -10.87 -22.12 2.57
N HIS A 21 -11.07 -23.39 2.15
CA HIS A 21 -10.82 -23.84 0.78
C HIS A 21 -11.77 -23.18 -0.23
N ILE A 22 -13.02 -22.91 0.16
CA ILE A 22 -14.02 -22.24 -0.69
C ILE A 22 -13.55 -20.86 -1.15
N CYS A 23 -12.79 -20.16 -0.34
CA CYS A 23 -12.22 -18.86 -0.73
C CYS A 23 -11.32 -19.00 -1.97
N PHE A 24 -10.50 -20.05 -2.03
CA PHE A 24 -9.64 -20.31 -3.19
C PHE A 24 -10.43 -20.74 -4.42
N VAL A 25 -11.45 -21.57 -4.23
CA VAL A 25 -12.35 -21.98 -5.33
C VAL A 25 -13.08 -20.78 -5.94
N ALA A 26 -13.55 -19.86 -5.09
CA ALA A 26 -14.18 -18.61 -5.54
C ALA A 26 -13.21 -17.74 -6.36
N ILE A 27 -11.95 -17.60 -5.90
CA ILE A 27 -10.91 -16.87 -6.63
C ILE A 27 -10.61 -17.52 -7.97
N VAL A 28 -10.51 -18.85 -8.03
CA VAL A 28 -10.30 -19.59 -9.28
C VAL A 28 -11.47 -19.35 -10.24
N GLY A 29 -12.71 -19.44 -9.76
CA GLY A 29 -13.91 -19.17 -10.58
C GLY A 29 -13.90 -17.76 -11.17
N LEU A 30 -13.64 -16.74 -10.35
CA LEU A 30 -13.52 -15.36 -10.81
C LEU A 30 -12.37 -15.17 -11.81
N SER A 31 -11.24 -15.85 -11.59
CA SER A 31 -10.11 -15.79 -12.51
C SER A 31 -10.43 -16.39 -13.88
N ILE A 32 -11.16 -17.52 -13.91
CA ILE A 32 -11.62 -18.14 -15.17
C ILE A 32 -12.55 -17.19 -15.93
N VAL A 33 -13.49 -16.55 -15.22
CA VAL A 33 -14.39 -15.57 -15.84
C VAL A 33 -13.60 -14.38 -16.40
N ALA A 34 -12.64 -13.85 -15.63
CA ALA A 34 -11.78 -12.75 -16.09
C ALA A 34 -10.96 -13.13 -17.32
N ILE A 35 -10.37 -14.33 -17.35
CA ILE A 35 -9.63 -14.86 -18.52
C ILE A 35 -10.56 -14.97 -19.73
N ALA A 36 -11.76 -15.50 -19.56
CA ALA A 36 -12.73 -15.62 -20.63
C ALA A 36 -13.13 -14.24 -21.20
N VAL A 37 -13.40 -13.27 -20.33
CA VAL A 37 -13.72 -11.88 -20.75
C VAL A 37 -12.56 -11.28 -21.54
N VAL A 38 -11.34 -11.40 -21.04
CA VAL A 38 -10.14 -10.88 -21.73
C VAL A 38 -9.95 -11.56 -23.08
N ALA A 39 -10.09 -12.89 -23.14
CA ALA A 39 -9.90 -13.66 -24.38
C ALA A 39 -10.97 -13.34 -25.45
N LEU A 40 -12.20 -13.03 -25.03
CA LEU A 40 -13.32 -12.79 -25.95
C LEU A 40 -13.43 -11.31 -26.39
N PHE A 41 -13.03 -10.35 -25.53
CA PHE A 41 -13.32 -8.92 -25.76
C PHE A 41 -12.05 -8.07 -25.94
N MET A 42 -10.85 -8.55 -25.59
CA MET A 42 -9.63 -7.76 -25.78
C MET A 42 -8.99 -8.05 -27.13
N GLU A 43 -8.78 -6.97 -27.89
CA GLU A 43 -7.93 -7.03 -29.08
C GLU A 43 -6.46 -7.27 -28.69
N PRO A 44 -5.69 -8.04 -29.47
CA PRO A 44 -4.29 -8.32 -29.17
C PRO A 44 -3.45 -7.04 -29.25
N VAL A 45 -2.89 -6.62 -28.12
CA VAL A 45 -2.02 -5.43 -28.02
C VAL A 45 -0.62 -5.79 -28.49
N THR A 46 -0.42 -5.85 -29.82
CA THR A 46 0.86 -6.29 -30.45
C THR A 46 1.76 -5.13 -30.87
N ALA A 47 1.29 -3.89 -30.83
CA ALA A 47 2.02 -2.71 -31.33
C ALA A 47 3.41 -2.51 -30.67
N HIS A 48 3.55 -2.93 -29.38
CA HIS A 48 4.80 -2.81 -28.64
C HIS A 48 5.83 -3.88 -29.02
N LEU A 49 5.41 -5.02 -29.61
CA LEU A 49 6.33 -6.12 -29.98
C LEU A 49 7.27 -5.70 -31.11
N LYS A 50 6.86 -4.74 -31.95
CA LYS A 50 7.68 -4.18 -33.04
C LYS A 50 8.82 -3.28 -32.55
N LEU A 51 8.76 -2.86 -31.26
CA LEU A 51 9.76 -1.98 -30.64
C LEU A 51 10.79 -2.74 -29.79
N GLN A 52 10.64 -4.06 -29.63
CA GLN A 52 11.61 -4.87 -28.90
C GLN A 52 12.86 -5.09 -29.76
N HIS A 53 13.88 -4.29 -29.51
CA HIS A 53 15.25 -4.61 -29.87
C HIS A 53 15.79 -5.65 -28.89
N ASP A 54 16.60 -6.59 -29.39
CA ASP A 54 17.25 -7.73 -28.72
C ASP A 54 17.99 -7.40 -27.42
N SER A 55 17.30 -7.03 -26.37
CA SER A 55 17.92 -6.84 -25.06
C SER A 55 17.42 -7.91 -24.09
N ASN A 56 18.39 -8.68 -23.54
CA ASN A 56 18.14 -9.67 -22.51
C ASN A 56 17.33 -9.03 -21.34
N PRO A 57 16.11 -9.52 -21.03
CA PRO A 57 15.23 -8.90 -20.02
C PRO A 57 15.90 -8.76 -18.64
N PHE A 58 16.71 -9.73 -18.25
CA PHE A 58 17.46 -9.71 -16.98
C PHE A 58 18.51 -8.59 -16.95
N ARG A 59 19.23 -8.37 -18.07
CA ARG A 59 20.21 -7.29 -18.17
C ARG A 59 19.54 -5.92 -18.04
N HIS A 60 18.32 -5.79 -18.57
CA HIS A 60 17.53 -4.55 -18.46
C HIS A 60 17.09 -4.29 -17.04
N LEU A 61 16.65 -5.33 -16.28
CA LEU A 61 16.27 -5.20 -14.88
C LEU A 61 17.48 -4.81 -14.01
N ILE A 62 18.63 -5.49 -14.18
CA ILE A 62 19.85 -5.18 -13.44
C ILE A 62 20.33 -3.75 -13.75
N ALA A 63 20.30 -3.34 -15.02
CA ALA A 63 20.64 -1.99 -15.43
C ALA A 63 19.70 -0.93 -14.79
N THR A 64 18.42 -1.27 -14.61
CA THR A 64 17.43 -0.39 -13.94
C THR A 64 17.75 -0.22 -12.46
N VAL A 65 18.10 -1.30 -11.76
CA VAL A 65 18.51 -1.25 -10.33
C VAL A 65 19.77 -0.39 -10.14
N GLY A 66 20.74 -0.51 -11.05
CA GLY A 66 22.01 0.22 -10.99
C GLY A 66 21.94 1.70 -11.37
N GLN A 67 20.78 2.21 -11.79
CA GLN A 67 20.65 3.62 -12.17
C GLN A 67 20.54 4.55 -10.94
N PRO A 68 21.52 5.47 -10.71
CA PRO A 68 21.48 6.40 -9.58
C PRO A 68 20.20 7.27 -9.54
N ARG A 69 19.61 7.51 -10.71
CA ARG A 69 18.36 8.25 -10.88
C ARG A 69 17.16 7.58 -10.18
N TYR A 70 17.16 6.24 -10.07
CA TYR A 70 16.07 5.46 -9.50
C TYR A 70 16.31 5.07 -8.03
N THR A 71 17.54 5.14 -7.55
CA THR A 71 17.90 4.72 -6.18
C THR A 71 17.06 5.42 -5.12
N LEU A 72 16.86 6.74 -5.26
CA LEU A 72 16.06 7.50 -4.33
C LEU A 72 14.56 7.13 -4.39
N ALA A 73 14.05 6.81 -5.58
CA ALA A 73 12.68 6.33 -5.75
C ALA A 73 12.50 4.95 -5.09
N PHE A 74 13.44 4.04 -5.26
CA PHE A 74 13.43 2.74 -4.60
C PHE A 74 13.55 2.87 -3.08
N LEU A 75 14.37 3.81 -2.57
CA LEU A 75 14.43 4.11 -1.14
C LEU A 75 13.07 4.56 -0.59
N VAL A 76 12.38 5.47 -1.28
CA VAL A 76 11.03 5.90 -0.88
C VAL A 76 10.05 4.72 -0.91
N THR A 77 10.10 3.89 -1.95
CA THR A 77 9.27 2.68 -2.03
C THR A 77 9.54 1.74 -0.86
N THR A 78 10.80 1.51 -0.51
CA THR A 78 11.22 0.71 0.65
C THR A 78 10.64 1.27 1.94
N LEU A 79 10.82 2.57 2.22
CA LEU A 79 10.35 3.19 3.44
C LEU A 79 8.82 3.13 3.59
N LEU A 80 8.09 3.39 2.49
CA LEU A 80 6.63 3.33 2.49
C LEU A 80 6.11 1.89 2.66
N ALA A 81 6.76 0.93 2.02
CA ALA A 81 6.40 -0.48 2.12
C ALA A 81 6.68 -1.02 3.53
N THR A 82 7.87 -0.80 4.06
CA THR A 82 8.25 -1.25 5.42
C THR A 82 7.24 -0.73 6.44
N GLY A 83 6.92 0.58 6.41
CA GLY A 83 5.96 1.16 7.35
C GLY A 83 4.55 0.54 7.26
N GLY A 84 4.06 0.23 6.06
CA GLY A 84 2.75 -0.39 5.88
C GLY A 84 2.71 -1.85 6.31
N PHE A 85 3.69 -2.64 5.89
CA PHE A 85 3.73 -4.08 6.15
C PHE A 85 4.13 -4.45 7.57
N MET A 86 4.72 -3.54 8.35
CA MET A 86 4.99 -3.78 9.78
C MET A 86 3.71 -3.87 10.61
N LEU A 87 2.68 -3.09 10.29
CA LEU A 87 1.42 -3.07 11.05
C LEU A 87 0.42 -4.14 10.57
N MET A 88 0.42 -4.44 9.27
CA MET A 88 -0.61 -5.24 8.63
C MET A 88 -0.79 -6.66 9.23
N PRO A 89 0.27 -7.44 9.48
CA PRO A 89 0.11 -8.80 10.03
C PRO A 89 -0.49 -8.85 11.43
N PHE A 90 -0.26 -7.80 12.23
CA PHE A 90 -0.65 -7.74 13.63
C PHE A 90 -1.97 -6.99 13.87
N GLY A 91 -2.49 -6.30 12.85
CA GLY A 91 -3.66 -5.42 13.00
C GLY A 91 -4.90 -6.13 13.53
N SER A 92 -5.19 -7.35 13.07
CA SER A 92 -6.33 -8.13 13.56
C SER A 92 -6.14 -8.57 15.01
N ALA A 93 -4.98 -9.13 15.35
CA ALA A 93 -4.67 -9.57 16.72
C ALA A 93 -4.70 -8.39 17.69
N PHE A 94 -4.10 -7.27 17.33
CA PHE A 94 -4.13 -6.05 18.14
C PHE A 94 -5.57 -5.54 18.37
N THR A 95 -6.39 -5.54 17.32
CA THR A 95 -7.78 -5.10 17.42
C THR A 95 -8.60 -5.99 18.37
N VAL A 96 -8.38 -7.30 18.33
CA VAL A 96 -9.12 -8.24 19.19
C VAL A 96 -8.59 -8.21 20.62
N HIS A 97 -7.30 -8.39 20.79
CA HIS A 97 -6.75 -8.65 22.14
C HIS A 97 -6.35 -7.37 22.90
N ASN A 98 -5.87 -6.33 22.20
CA ASN A 98 -5.47 -5.09 22.86
C ASN A 98 -6.60 -4.06 22.91
N LEU A 99 -7.38 -3.89 21.82
CA LEU A 99 -8.51 -2.96 21.82
C LEU A 99 -9.77 -3.57 22.45
N GLY A 100 -9.84 -4.88 22.68
CA GLY A 100 -10.98 -5.57 23.28
C GLY A 100 -12.20 -5.66 22.36
N ILE A 101 -12.01 -5.64 21.04
CA ILE A 101 -13.09 -5.77 20.06
C ILE A 101 -13.34 -7.25 19.78
N ASP A 102 -14.58 -7.69 19.95
CA ASP A 102 -14.97 -9.06 19.61
C ASP A 102 -14.65 -9.39 18.16
N ILE A 103 -14.10 -10.57 17.92
CA ILE A 103 -13.72 -11.09 16.60
C ILE A 103 -14.89 -11.07 15.60
N VAL A 104 -16.12 -11.19 16.08
CA VAL A 104 -17.36 -11.11 15.26
C VAL A 104 -17.52 -9.73 14.62
N HIS A 105 -16.98 -8.68 15.23
CA HIS A 105 -17.04 -7.31 14.71
C HIS A 105 -15.88 -6.91 13.80
N LEU A 106 -14.84 -7.74 13.69
CA LEU A 106 -13.71 -7.49 12.81
C LEU A 106 -14.13 -7.29 11.33
N PRO A 107 -15.01 -8.14 10.76
CA PRO A 107 -15.49 -7.94 9.39
C PRO A 107 -16.17 -6.58 9.19
N THR A 108 -16.88 -6.08 10.19
CA THR A 108 -17.55 -4.77 10.14
C THR A 108 -16.55 -3.62 10.03
N ILE A 109 -15.44 -3.67 10.80
CA ILE A 109 -14.36 -2.67 10.73
C ILE A 109 -13.77 -2.63 9.33
N TYR A 110 -13.42 -3.81 8.78
CA TYR A 110 -12.83 -3.91 7.44
C TYR A 110 -13.81 -3.50 6.33
N LEU A 111 -15.09 -3.87 6.46
CA LEU A 111 -16.11 -3.48 5.49
C LEU A 111 -16.30 -1.96 5.45
N VAL A 112 -16.47 -1.31 6.62
CA VAL A 112 -16.65 0.15 6.69
C VAL A 112 -15.41 0.87 6.16
N SER A 113 -14.21 0.46 6.59
CA SER A 113 -12.95 1.03 6.11
C SER A 113 -12.76 0.82 4.60
N GLY A 114 -13.16 -0.34 4.10
CA GLY A 114 -13.12 -0.68 2.69
C GLY A 114 -14.08 0.17 1.86
N LEU A 115 -15.34 0.30 2.25
CA LEU A 115 -16.33 1.15 1.57
C LEU A 115 -15.86 2.62 1.54
N PHE A 116 -15.31 3.10 2.66
CA PHE A 116 -14.75 4.44 2.74
C PHE A 116 -13.57 4.63 1.78
N SER A 117 -12.76 3.62 1.58
CA SER A 117 -11.60 3.66 0.68
C SER A 117 -12.00 3.85 -0.79
N ILE A 118 -13.15 3.31 -1.22
CA ILE A 118 -13.68 3.51 -2.58
C ILE A 118 -13.94 5.00 -2.84
N ILE A 119 -14.51 5.68 -1.84
CA ILE A 119 -14.83 7.11 -1.94
C ILE A 119 -13.56 7.96 -1.86
N MET A 120 -12.65 7.58 -0.97
CA MET A 120 -11.41 8.33 -0.74
C MET A 120 -10.44 8.29 -1.91
N GLY A 121 -10.39 7.19 -2.68
CA GLY A 121 -9.52 7.08 -3.85
C GLY A 121 -9.69 8.24 -4.85
N PRO A 122 -10.87 8.45 -5.43
CA PRO A 122 -11.14 9.57 -6.33
C PRO A 122 -11.00 10.95 -5.68
N LEU A 123 -11.38 11.10 -4.40
CA LEU A 123 -11.25 12.38 -3.69
C LEU A 123 -9.78 12.77 -3.51
N VAL A 124 -8.94 11.85 -3.07
CA VAL A 124 -7.50 12.08 -2.94
C VAL A 124 -6.86 12.32 -4.30
N GLY A 125 -7.29 11.61 -5.35
CA GLY A 125 -6.84 11.84 -6.72
C GLY A 125 -7.09 13.29 -7.14
N ARG A 126 -8.32 13.78 -7.01
CA ARG A 126 -8.70 15.18 -7.31
C ARG A 126 -7.95 16.19 -6.44
N ALA A 127 -7.84 15.93 -5.14
CA ALA A 127 -7.07 16.79 -4.25
C ALA A 127 -5.58 16.85 -4.66
N SER A 128 -5.00 15.71 -5.04
CA SER A 128 -3.63 15.62 -5.53
C SER A 128 -3.40 16.38 -6.84
N ASP A 129 -4.40 16.43 -7.73
CA ASP A 129 -4.32 17.21 -8.95
C ASP A 129 -4.54 18.71 -8.70
N ALA A 130 -5.41 19.09 -7.75
CA ALA A 130 -5.73 20.48 -7.43
C ALA A 130 -4.63 21.15 -6.56
N PHE A 131 -4.18 20.49 -5.51
CA PHE A 131 -3.22 21.05 -4.54
C PHE A 131 -1.77 20.66 -4.84
N GLY A 132 -1.56 19.73 -5.77
CA GLY A 132 -0.25 19.18 -6.11
C GLY A 132 0.06 17.86 -5.40
N LYS A 133 0.83 17.01 -6.09
CA LYS A 133 1.13 15.64 -5.64
C LYS A 133 1.96 15.61 -4.37
N TYR A 134 2.96 16.46 -4.25
CA TYR A 134 3.83 16.47 -3.09
C TYR A 134 3.17 17.02 -1.81
N PRO A 135 2.44 18.17 -1.83
CA PRO A 135 1.69 18.61 -0.67
C PRO A 135 0.65 17.59 -0.17
N THR A 136 -0.08 16.94 -1.08
CA THR A 136 -1.03 15.88 -0.73
C THR A 136 -0.32 14.68 -0.11
N PHE A 137 0.84 14.31 -0.62
CA PHE A 137 1.68 13.26 -0.05
C PHE A 137 2.13 13.58 1.38
N ILE A 138 2.61 14.83 1.64
CA ILE A 138 2.98 15.28 3.00
C ILE A 138 1.79 15.19 3.93
N PHE A 139 0.64 15.74 3.52
CA PHE A 139 -0.59 15.66 4.30
C PHE A 139 -0.92 14.21 4.69
N GLY A 140 -0.87 13.29 3.72
CA GLY A 140 -1.10 11.87 3.96
C GLY A 140 -0.07 11.26 4.94
N CYS A 141 1.19 11.61 4.83
CA CYS A 141 2.24 11.16 5.76
C CYS A 141 2.00 11.66 7.19
N VAL A 142 1.64 12.93 7.35
CA VAL A 142 1.36 13.52 8.67
C VAL A 142 0.13 12.89 9.30
N VAL A 143 -0.99 12.80 8.56
CA VAL A 143 -2.22 12.18 9.06
C VAL A 143 -1.98 10.72 9.41
N SER A 144 -1.32 9.95 8.53
CA SER A 144 -1.04 8.54 8.82
C SER A 144 -0.11 8.36 10.01
N ALA A 145 0.89 9.23 10.19
CA ALA A 145 1.80 9.19 11.33
C ALA A 145 1.06 9.45 12.66
N ILE A 146 0.21 10.47 12.70
CA ILE A 146 -0.62 10.77 13.88
C ILE A 146 -1.55 9.61 14.19
N MET A 147 -2.26 9.08 13.17
CA MET A 147 -3.22 7.99 13.37
C MET A 147 -2.54 6.68 13.77
N VAL A 148 -1.36 6.39 13.25
CA VAL A 148 -0.56 5.22 13.67
C VAL A 148 -0.13 5.34 15.13
N LEU A 149 0.34 6.53 15.56
CA LEU A 149 0.67 6.75 16.97
C LEU A 149 -0.57 6.57 17.86
N ILE A 150 -1.69 7.18 17.50
CA ILE A 150 -2.94 6.99 18.26
C ILE A 150 -3.28 5.50 18.31
N TYR A 151 -3.37 4.82 17.16
CA TYR A 151 -3.77 3.42 17.07
C TYR A 151 -2.90 2.49 17.92
N THR A 152 -1.58 2.63 17.84
CA THR A 152 -0.64 1.75 18.54
C THR A 152 -0.56 1.98 20.05
N HIS A 153 -1.12 3.10 20.56
CA HIS A 153 -1.20 3.43 21.99
C HIS A 153 -2.64 3.28 22.55
N LEU A 154 -3.61 2.89 21.72
CA LEU A 154 -4.96 2.64 22.23
C LEU A 154 -4.98 1.37 23.10
N GLY A 155 -5.70 1.49 24.23
CA GLY A 155 -6.17 0.34 25.02
C GLY A 155 -7.58 -0.07 24.61
N HIS A 156 -8.35 -0.62 25.55
CA HIS A 156 -9.74 -1.04 25.33
C HIS A 156 -10.61 0.15 24.90
N VAL A 157 -11.27 0.04 23.76
CA VAL A 157 -12.12 1.08 23.17
C VAL A 157 -13.43 0.53 22.64
N SER A 158 -14.42 1.42 22.40
CA SER A 158 -15.66 1.03 21.74
C SER A 158 -15.43 0.68 20.27
N LEU A 159 -16.31 -0.15 19.70
CA LEU A 159 -16.31 -0.48 18.27
C LEU A 159 -16.33 0.78 17.39
N LEU A 160 -17.12 1.77 17.75
CA LEU A 160 -17.20 3.04 17.00
C LEU A 160 -15.84 3.76 16.98
N THR A 161 -15.15 3.82 18.11
CA THR A 161 -13.81 4.43 18.19
C THR A 161 -12.81 3.68 17.32
N ALA A 162 -12.83 2.35 17.37
CA ALA A 162 -11.97 1.51 16.53
C ALA A 162 -12.23 1.76 15.02
N ILE A 163 -13.49 1.86 14.61
CA ILE A 163 -13.86 2.16 13.21
C ILE A 163 -13.37 3.56 12.81
N ILE A 164 -13.60 4.58 13.63
CA ILE A 164 -13.18 5.97 13.32
C ILE A 164 -11.66 6.05 13.14
N VAL A 165 -10.90 5.49 14.09
CA VAL A 165 -9.43 5.50 14.03
C VAL A 165 -8.93 4.74 12.78
N ASN A 166 -9.54 3.61 12.47
CA ASN A 166 -9.18 2.82 11.30
C ASN A 166 -9.47 3.58 10.00
N VAL A 167 -10.65 4.18 9.86
CA VAL A 167 -11.03 5.01 8.70
C VAL A 167 -10.07 6.19 8.52
N LEU A 168 -9.76 6.93 9.59
CA LEU A 168 -8.82 8.05 9.52
C LEU A 168 -7.40 7.61 9.17
N MET A 169 -6.97 6.46 9.66
CA MET A 169 -5.69 5.85 9.25
C MET A 169 -5.67 5.55 7.75
N PHE A 170 -6.76 5.01 7.19
CA PHE A 170 -6.87 4.79 5.74
C PHE A 170 -6.89 6.10 4.94
N VAL A 171 -7.51 7.18 5.44
CA VAL A 171 -7.40 8.52 4.81
C VAL A 171 -5.93 8.92 4.67
N GLY A 172 -5.15 8.81 5.72
CA GLY A 172 -3.71 9.09 5.68
C GLY A 172 -2.96 8.20 4.70
N ILE A 173 -3.22 6.88 4.73
CA ILE A 173 -2.59 5.89 3.85
C ILE A 173 -2.87 6.21 2.38
N PHE A 174 -4.13 6.45 1.98
CA PHE A 174 -4.48 6.77 0.60
C PHE A 174 -3.92 8.12 0.17
N SER A 175 -3.97 9.13 1.06
CA SER A 175 -3.43 10.46 0.80
C SER A 175 -1.92 10.48 0.58
N ARG A 176 -1.17 9.49 1.09
CA ARG A 176 0.27 9.33 0.78
C ARG A 176 0.52 8.38 -0.38
N MET A 177 -0.28 7.32 -0.54
CA MET A 177 -0.04 6.26 -1.51
C MET A 177 -0.35 6.71 -2.94
N ILE A 178 -1.50 7.35 -3.18
CA ILE A 178 -1.94 7.77 -4.52
C ILE A 178 -0.97 8.79 -5.14
N PRO A 179 -0.65 9.92 -4.48
CA PRO A 179 0.29 10.87 -5.07
C PRO A 179 1.71 10.32 -5.15
N SER A 180 2.16 9.44 -4.26
CA SER A 180 3.48 8.82 -4.36
C SER A 180 3.59 7.95 -5.61
N GLN A 181 2.58 7.13 -5.91
CA GLN A 181 2.56 6.32 -7.13
C GLN A 181 2.54 7.19 -8.39
N ALA A 182 1.78 8.29 -8.39
CA ALA A 182 1.75 9.23 -9.50
C ALA A 182 3.11 9.92 -9.71
N LEU A 183 3.84 10.28 -8.64
CA LEU A 183 5.19 10.82 -8.74
C LEU A 183 6.19 9.77 -9.23
N MET A 184 6.13 8.54 -8.71
CA MET A 184 7.01 7.44 -9.10
C MET A 184 6.85 7.07 -10.57
N SER A 185 5.61 7.02 -11.09
CA SER A 185 5.33 6.70 -12.48
C SER A 185 5.83 7.77 -13.47
N ALA A 186 6.09 9.00 -13.00
CA ALA A 186 6.63 10.09 -13.79
C ALA A 186 8.16 10.12 -13.91
N ILE A 187 8.89 9.27 -13.13
CA ILE A 187 10.35 9.26 -13.11
C ILE A 187 10.94 8.58 -14.35
N PRO A 188 10.51 7.37 -14.76
CA PRO A 188 11.08 6.66 -15.88
C PRO A 188 10.62 7.25 -17.21
N ASP A 189 11.49 7.16 -18.21
CA ASP A 189 11.14 7.44 -19.59
C ASP A 189 10.21 6.33 -20.14
N ALA A 190 9.44 6.61 -21.19
CA ALA A 190 8.40 5.69 -21.68
C ALA A 190 8.91 4.27 -21.97
N SER A 191 10.11 4.13 -22.48
CA SER A 191 10.77 2.84 -22.79
C SER A 191 11.19 2.06 -21.54
N GLN A 192 11.33 2.71 -20.39
CA GLN A 192 11.83 2.10 -19.14
C GLN A 192 10.72 1.91 -18.09
N ARG A 193 9.48 2.33 -18.37
CA ARG A 193 8.38 2.24 -17.41
C ARG A 193 8.11 0.82 -16.95
N GLY A 194 8.14 -0.16 -17.86
CA GLY A 194 7.89 -1.56 -17.52
C GLY A 194 8.94 -2.12 -16.57
N SER A 195 10.22 -1.95 -16.87
CA SER A 195 11.32 -2.43 -16.02
C SER A 195 11.36 -1.71 -14.68
N PHE A 196 11.14 -0.38 -14.65
CA PHE A 196 11.05 0.38 -13.41
C PHE A 196 9.90 -0.09 -12.53
N SER A 197 8.70 -0.31 -13.09
CA SER A 197 7.54 -0.80 -12.34
C SER A 197 7.77 -2.20 -11.79
N ALA A 198 8.37 -3.10 -12.56
CA ALA A 198 8.70 -4.44 -12.12
C ALA A 198 9.70 -4.44 -10.95
N VAL A 199 10.78 -3.64 -11.06
CA VAL A 199 11.77 -3.48 -9.98
C VAL A 199 11.12 -2.84 -8.75
N SER A 200 10.31 -1.78 -8.92
CA SER A 200 9.60 -1.13 -7.81
C SER A 200 8.68 -2.09 -7.07
N ALA A 201 7.93 -2.93 -7.80
CA ALA A 201 7.07 -3.96 -7.20
C ALA A 201 7.89 -5.00 -6.42
N SER A 202 9.02 -5.44 -6.97
CA SER A 202 9.94 -6.37 -6.28
C SER A 202 10.52 -5.74 -5.00
N VAL A 203 10.99 -4.50 -5.08
CA VAL A 203 11.49 -3.74 -3.93
C VAL A 203 10.40 -3.59 -2.87
N GLN A 204 9.17 -3.26 -3.26
CA GLN A 204 8.03 -3.14 -2.35
C GLN A 204 7.75 -4.44 -1.60
N GLN A 205 7.71 -5.57 -2.30
CA GLN A 205 7.43 -6.88 -1.69
C GLN A 205 8.56 -7.36 -0.78
N LEU A 206 9.81 -7.22 -1.20
CA LEU A 206 10.97 -7.56 -0.37
C LEU A 206 11.04 -6.69 0.89
N SER A 207 10.88 -5.38 0.74
CA SER A 207 10.87 -4.44 1.87
C SER A 207 9.70 -4.70 2.82
N GLY A 208 8.54 -5.06 2.28
CA GLY A 208 7.36 -5.45 3.06
C GLY A 208 7.62 -6.73 3.85
N GLY A 209 8.17 -7.77 3.22
CA GLY A 209 8.54 -9.01 3.89
C GLY A 209 9.57 -8.79 5.00
N LEU A 210 10.64 -8.04 4.73
CA LEU A 210 11.63 -7.67 5.74
C LEU A 210 11.01 -6.85 6.87
N GLY A 211 10.12 -5.90 6.55
CA GLY A 211 9.38 -5.11 7.53
C GLY A 211 8.56 -5.99 8.47
N SER A 212 7.85 -6.97 7.93
CA SER A 212 7.07 -7.93 8.74
C SER A 212 7.95 -8.77 9.66
N VAL A 213 9.12 -9.21 9.20
CA VAL A 213 10.09 -9.97 10.03
C VAL A 213 10.64 -9.10 11.16
N VAL A 214 11.01 -7.84 10.85
CA VAL A 214 11.46 -6.88 11.88
C VAL A 214 10.36 -6.62 12.90
N ALA A 215 9.12 -6.46 12.45
CA ALA A 215 7.98 -6.26 13.35
C ALA A 215 7.77 -7.49 14.26
N ALA A 216 7.87 -8.71 13.72
CA ALA A 216 7.79 -9.94 14.51
C ALA A 216 8.90 -10.07 15.54
N ALA A 217 10.08 -9.51 15.29
CA ALA A 217 11.18 -9.48 16.26
C ALA A 217 10.99 -8.43 17.39
N ILE A 218 10.14 -7.41 17.15
CA ILE A 218 9.84 -6.34 18.14
C ILE A 218 8.64 -6.71 19.00
N VAL A 219 7.61 -7.28 18.39
CA VAL A 219 6.35 -7.63 19.08
C VAL A 219 6.54 -8.93 19.85
N ALA A 220 6.11 -8.93 21.10
CA ALA A 220 5.94 -10.15 21.89
C ALA A 220 4.46 -10.38 22.14
N GLU A 221 4.06 -11.64 22.24
CA GLU A 221 2.68 -12.04 22.51
C GLU A 221 2.58 -12.57 23.94
N ASN A 222 1.61 -12.05 24.69
CA ASN A 222 1.27 -12.55 26.02
C ASN A 222 0.45 -13.84 25.94
N PRO A 223 0.34 -14.62 27.05
CA PRO A 223 -0.50 -15.81 27.09
C PRO A 223 -1.99 -15.56 26.80
N ASP A 224 -2.48 -14.33 26.99
CA ASP A 224 -3.85 -13.90 26.65
C ASP A 224 -4.02 -13.45 25.19
N GLY A 225 -2.97 -13.53 24.38
CA GLY A 225 -2.96 -13.11 22.98
C GLY A 225 -2.72 -11.61 22.77
N SER A 226 -2.61 -10.81 23.83
CA SER A 226 -2.31 -9.39 23.72
C SER A 226 -0.88 -9.13 23.24
N LEU A 227 -0.71 -8.12 22.40
CA LEU A 227 0.58 -7.77 21.81
C LEU A 227 1.32 -6.76 22.67
N LEU A 228 2.53 -7.12 23.10
CA LEU A 228 3.47 -6.25 23.79
C LEU A 228 4.36 -5.52 22.78
N HIS A 229 4.77 -4.30 23.12
CA HIS A 229 5.69 -3.48 22.33
C HIS A 229 5.18 -3.09 20.95
N PHE A 230 3.85 -3.16 20.72
CA PHE A 230 3.25 -2.75 19.45
C PHE A 230 3.39 -1.23 19.20
N ASP A 231 3.48 -0.43 20.26
CA ASP A 231 3.82 1.00 20.23
C ASP A 231 5.18 1.26 19.55
N ARG A 232 6.18 0.40 19.75
CA ARG A 232 7.50 0.53 19.11
C ARG A 232 7.43 0.43 17.60
N ILE A 233 6.55 -0.43 17.07
CA ILE A 233 6.29 -0.46 15.62
C ILE A 233 5.75 0.89 15.15
N GLY A 234 4.84 1.49 15.90
CA GLY A 234 4.31 2.83 15.61
C GLY A 234 5.42 3.86 15.43
N TYR A 235 6.41 3.90 16.32
CA TYR A 235 7.55 4.81 16.20
C TYR A 235 8.41 4.54 14.96
N VAL A 236 8.67 3.28 14.62
CA VAL A 236 9.43 2.92 13.40
C VAL A 236 8.68 3.38 12.14
N VAL A 237 7.36 3.17 12.10
CA VAL A 237 6.51 3.59 10.97
C VAL A 237 6.50 5.10 10.82
N VAL A 238 6.42 5.86 11.93
CA VAL A 238 6.49 7.32 11.92
C VAL A 238 7.84 7.79 11.42
N ALA A 239 8.94 7.25 11.95
CA ALA A 239 10.29 7.59 11.51
C ALA A 239 10.48 7.33 10.01
N SER A 240 10.04 6.16 9.50
CA SER A 240 10.11 5.84 8.08
C SER A 240 9.26 6.78 7.22
N SER A 241 8.10 7.20 7.72
CA SER A 241 7.24 8.19 7.05
C SER A 241 7.89 9.57 6.99
N MET A 242 8.55 10.02 8.06
CA MET A 242 9.29 11.31 8.07
C MET A 242 10.46 11.27 7.09
N ILE A 243 11.25 10.20 7.08
CA ILE A 243 12.36 10.04 6.13
C ILE A 243 11.83 10.00 4.70
N SER A 244 10.69 9.33 4.45
CA SER A 244 10.08 9.27 3.12
C SER A 244 9.60 10.64 2.62
N MET A 245 9.14 11.55 3.50
CA MET A 245 8.78 12.92 3.13
C MET A 245 9.99 13.69 2.61
N VAL A 246 11.12 13.59 3.31
CA VAL A 246 12.37 14.23 2.90
C VAL A 246 12.89 13.63 1.59
N ALA A 247 12.93 12.30 1.48
CA ALA A 247 13.38 11.62 0.26
C ALA A 247 12.50 11.96 -0.95
N MET A 248 11.17 12.00 -0.77
CA MET A 248 10.22 12.36 -1.83
C MET A 248 10.41 13.81 -2.31
N TYR A 249 10.82 14.74 -1.45
CA TYR A 249 11.15 16.09 -1.87
C TYR A 249 12.25 16.12 -2.94
N PHE A 250 13.28 15.29 -2.76
CA PHE A 250 14.35 15.20 -3.74
C PHE A 250 13.93 14.45 -5.02
N VAL A 251 12.99 13.50 -4.91
CA VAL A 251 12.40 12.81 -6.07
C VAL A 251 11.58 13.76 -6.94
N GLN A 252 10.74 14.61 -6.32
CA GLN A 252 9.85 15.50 -7.06
C GLN A 252 10.58 16.65 -7.79
N LYS A 253 11.70 17.15 -7.22
CA LYS A 253 12.41 18.33 -7.74
C LYS A 253 12.82 18.25 -9.20
N PRO A 254 13.39 17.14 -9.71
CA PRO A 254 13.67 16.96 -11.13
C PRO A 254 12.41 16.88 -11.99
N ILE A 255 11.33 16.29 -11.48
CA ILE A 255 10.06 16.13 -12.19
C ILE A 255 9.41 17.50 -12.41
N ALA A 256 9.35 18.32 -11.38
CA ALA A 256 8.81 19.69 -11.46
C ALA A 256 9.59 20.56 -12.45
N ARG A 257 10.92 20.46 -12.48
CA ARG A 257 11.77 21.17 -13.45
C ARG A 257 11.52 20.75 -14.89
N ARG A 258 11.21 19.48 -15.14
CA ARG A 258 10.85 18.99 -16.49
C ARG A 258 9.48 19.47 -16.94
N ALA A 259 8.51 19.52 -16.03
CA ALA A 259 7.16 20.02 -16.32
C ALA A 259 7.18 21.51 -16.69
N GLY A 260 7.90 22.35 -15.95
CA GLY A 260 8.04 23.78 -16.25
C GLY A 260 8.74 24.07 -17.58
N ARG A 261 9.65 23.21 -18.06
CA ARG A 261 10.31 23.37 -19.37
C ARG A 261 9.44 22.97 -20.57
N ARG A 262 8.32 22.28 -20.35
CA ARG A 262 7.36 21.90 -21.45
C ARG A 262 6.27 22.94 -21.68
N VAL A 263 6.17 23.96 -20.84
CA VAL A 263 5.16 25.02 -20.90
C VAL A 263 5.73 26.31 -21.54
N VAL A 264 7.02 26.35 -21.84
CA VAL A 264 7.73 27.39 -22.60
C VAL A 264 8.12 26.83 -23.96
#